data_f8eb3ef58ec8e587c11b74b1f28c7dab
#
_entry.id   f8eb3ef58ec8e587c11b74b1f28c7dab
#
_cell.length_a   1.000
_cell.length_b   1.000
_cell.length_c   1.000
_cell.angle_alpha   90.00
_cell.angle_beta   90.00
_cell.angle_gamma   90.00
#
_symmetry.space_group_name_H-M   'P 1'
#
loop_
_entity.id
_entity.type
_entity.pdbx_description
1 polymer ?
#
loop_
_entity_poly.entity_id
_entity_poly.type
_entity_poly.pdbx_seq_one_letter_code
_entity_poly.pdbx_strand_id
1 'polypeptide(L)'
;DWVTGFEKETGCKVNVKTAATSDEMVSLMAKGGYDLVTASGDASLRLIVGKRVQPINTSLIPNWKNIDPRLKDAPWYVVGQQTYGTPYQWGPNVLMYNTNVFKTAPTSWNVVFDAQNLPDGKPNKGRVQAYDGPIYIADAALYLKATKPELGIQSPYELTETQYKAVLDLLRAQQPLIHRYWHDTTVQMSDFKNEGVVASSAWPYQVNGLVNEKQPIASTIPKEGATGWADTTMLHTDAKHPNCAYKWMDWSLQPKVQGDVASWFGSLPAVPAACKESELLGAEGCKTNG
;
A
#
# COMPACT_ATOMS: atom_id res chain seq x y z
N ASP A 1 1.85 17.93 10.66
CA ASP A 1 1.00 18.53 9.62
C ASP A 1 1.90 19.15 8.52
N TRP A 2 2.21 18.36 7.47
CA TRP A 2 3.01 18.82 6.34
C TRP A 2 2.27 19.78 5.40
N VAL A 3 0.95 19.79 5.36
CA VAL A 3 0.17 20.75 4.56
C VAL A 3 0.44 22.19 4.96
N THR A 4 0.45 22.47 6.27
CA THR A 4 0.74 23.81 6.78
C THR A 4 2.15 24.29 6.39
N GLY A 5 3.14 23.38 6.41
CA GLY A 5 4.49 23.66 5.94
C GLY A 5 4.54 24.05 4.47
N PHE A 6 3.87 23.30 3.62
CA PHE A 6 3.74 23.58 2.19
C PHE A 6 3.07 24.92 1.92
N GLU A 7 1.94 25.20 2.56
CA GLU A 7 1.20 26.46 2.39
C GLU A 7 2.04 27.67 2.76
N LYS A 8 2.78 27.58 3.88
CA LYS A 8 3.66 28.65 4.37
C LYS A 8 4.81 28.91 3.40
N GLU A 9 5.41 27.86 2.86
CA GLU A 9 6.57 27.95 1.97
C GLU A 9 6.19 28.46 0.57
N THR A 10 5.04 28.03 0.04
CA THR A 10 4.69 28.23 -1.36
C THR A 10 3.63 29.27 -1.62
N GLY A 11 2.85 29.65 -0.60
CA GLY A 11 1.66 30.51 -0.72
C GLY A 11 0.45 29.83 -1.36
N CYS A 12 0.55 28.54 -1.75
CA CYS A 12 -0.57 27.76 -2.25
C CYS A 12 -1.50 27.38 -1.08
N LYS A 13 -2.79 27.16 -1.37
CA LYS A 13 -3.76 26.62 -0.42
C LYS A 13 -4.14 25.21 -0.80
N VAL A 14 -4.24 24.31 0.18
CA VAL A 14 -4.54 22.90 0.00
C VAL A 14 -5.82 22.50 0.68
N ASN A 15 -6.80 22.06 -0.10
CA ASN A 15 -8.02 21.46 0.39
C ASN A 15 -7.90 19.94 0.31
N VAL A 16 -7.74 19.27 1.45
CA VAL A 16 -7.54 17.83 1.50
C VAL A 16 -8.88 17.11 1.54
N LYS A 17 -9.09 16.15 0.61
CA LYS A 17 -10.13 15.14 0.68
C LYS A 17 -9.46 13.80 0.91
N THR A 18 -9.70 13.19 2.06
CA THR A 18 -9.26 11.83 2.37
C THR A 18 -10.20 10.79 1.79
N ALA A 19 -9.66 9.63 1.43
CA ALA A 19 -10.38 8.45 1.01
C ALA A 19 -9.81 7.23 1.73
N ALA A 20 -10.63 6.22 1.99
CA ALA A 20 -10.23 5.02 2.71
C ALA A 20 -9.33 4.10 1.86
N THR A 21 -9.53 4.10 0.54
CA THR A 21 -8.82 3.24 -0.40
C THR A 21 -8.48 3.95 -1.71
N SER A 22 -7.52 3.41 -2.46
CA SER A 22 -7.21 3.87 -3.82
C SER A 22 -8.39 3.70 -4.79
N ASP A 23 -9.26 2.72 -4.58
CA ASP A 23 -10.51 2.54 -5.36
C ASP A 23 -11.48 3.72 -5.17
N GLU A 24 -11.63 4.18 -3.94
CA GLU A 24 -12.41 5.40 -3.67
C GLU A 24 -11.77 6.62 -4.32
N MET A 25 -10.44 6.75 -4.30
CA MET A 25 -9.71 7.85 -4.96
C MET A 25 -9.95 7.86 -6.46
N VAL A 26 -9.95 6.68 -7.13
CA VAL A 26 -10.32 6.57 -8.57
C VAL A 26 -11.73 7.08 -8.82
N SER A 27 -12.67 6.72 -7.96
CA SER A 27 -14.07 7.15 -8.04
C SER A 27 -14.22 8.66 -7.86
N LEU A 28 -13.49 9.26 -6.93
CA LEU A 28 -13.47 10.71 -6.72
C LEU A 28 -12.87 11.44 -7.92
N MET A 29 -11.77 10.95 -8.47
CA MET A 29 -11.15 11.54 -9.67
C MET A 29 -12.07 11.47 -10.89
N ALA A 30 -12.90 10.44 -11.01
CA ALA A 30 -13.90 10.35 -12.08
C ALA A 30 -14.97 11.43 -11.99
N LYS A 31 -15.29 11.91 -10.80
CA LYS A 31 -16.24 13.01 -10.56
C LYS A 31 -15.61 14.38 -10.85
N GLY A 32 -14.28 14.49 -10.85
CA GLY A 32 -13.55 15.73 -11.05
C GLY A 32 -13.56 16.68 -9.84
N GLY A 33 -13.01 17.88 -10.04
CA GLY A 33 -12.94 18.91 -8.99
C GLY A 33 -11.70 18.83 -8.10
N TYR A 34 -10.72 18.01 -8.49
CA TYR A 34 -9.44 17.85 -7.81
C TYR A 34 -8.30 18.24 -8.74
N ASP A 35 -7.22 18.79 -8.20
CA ASP A 35 -5.99 19.08 -8.96
C ASP A 35 -5.03 17.87 -8.93
N LEU A 36 -4.94 17.20 -7.79
CA LEU A 36 -4.04 16.07 -7.55
C LEU A 36 -4.78 14.87 -6.93
N VAL A 37 -4.20 13.70 -7.13
CA VAL A 37 -4.54 12.48 -6.41
C VAL A 37 -3.27 11.75 -6.03
N THR A 38 -3.27 11.09 -4.87
CA THR A 38 -2.23 10.13 -4.47
C THR A 38 -2.89 8.76 -4.36
N ALA A 39 -2.44 7.79 -5.17
CA ALA A 39 -3.06 6.48 -5.25
C ALA A 39 -2.01 5.38 -5.54
N SER A 40 -2.35 4.13 -5.18
CA SER A 40 -1.50 2.96 -5.42
C SER A 40 -1.33 2.63 -6.90
N GLY A 41 -0.33 1.83 -7.24
CA GLY A 41 0.08 1.58 -8.62
C GLY A 41 -1.01 0.99 -9.53
N ASP A 42 -1.84 0.08 -9.02
CA ASP A 42 -2.97 -0.47 -9.76
C ASP A 42 -4.04 0.59 -10.05
N ALA A 43 -4.31 1.47 -9.11
CA ALA A 43 -5.22 2.60 -9.28
C ALA A 43 -4.61 3.66 -10.22
N SER A 44 -3.31 3.91 -10.15
CA SER A 44 -2.59 4.80 -11.06
C SER A 44 -2.79 4.40 -12.52
N LEU A 45 -2.64 3.11 -12.84
CA LEU A 45 -2.88 2.61 -14.20
C LEU A 45 -4.33 2.81 -14.66
N ARG A 46 -5.31 2.58 -13.79
CA ARG A 46 -6.73 2.84 -14.11
C ARG A 46 -7.01 4.31 -14.39
N LEU A 47 -6.39 5.21 -13.61
CA LEU A 47 -6.50 6.66 -13.83
C LEU A 47 -5.87 7.10 -15.15
N ILE A 48 -4.73 6.52 -15.54
CA ILE A 48 -4.05 6.79 -16.81
C ILE A 48 -4.90 6.30 -17.98
N VAL A 49 -5.33 5.02 -17.94
CA VAL A 49 -6.18 4.42 -19.01
C VAL A 49 -7.52 5.14 -19.11
N GLY A 50 -8.10 5.50 -17.97
CA GLY A 50 -9.34 6.27 -17.88
C GLY A 50 -9.21 7.74 -18.25
N LYS A 51 -7.99 8.21 -18.61
CA LYS A 51 -7.70 9.62 -18.97
C LYS A 51 -8.14 10.63 -17.90
N ARG A 52 -8.01 10.23 -16.64
CA ARG A 52 -8.32 11.09 -15.49
C ARG A 52 -7.12 11.90 -15.01
N VAL A 53 -5.93 11.48 -15.43
CA VAL A 53 -4.67 12.15 -15.14
C VAL A 53 -3.92 12.41 -16.44
N GLN A 54 -3.05 13.40 -16.42
CA GLN A 54 -2.25 13.82 -17.56
C GLN A 54 -0.76 13.59 -17.33
N PRO A 55 0.05 13.47 -18.39
CA PRO A 55 1.51 13.44 -18.27
C PRO A 55 2.04 14.70 -17.58
N ILE A 56 3.10 14.52 -16.82
CA ILE A 56 3.80 15.62 -16.15
C ILE A 56 5.14 15.91 -16.80
N ASN A 57 5.60 17.16 -16.69
CA ASN A 57 6.93 17.57 -17.08
C ASN A 57 7.87 17.51 -15.88
N THR A 58 8.69 16.46 -15.81
CA THR A 58 9.63 16.23 -14.70
C THR A 58 10.71 17.31 -14.57
N SER A 59 10.99 18.09 -15.63
CA SER A 59 11.93 19.21 -15.55
C SER A 59 11.44 20.37 -14.68
N LEU A 60 10.13 20.41 -14.39
CA LEU A 60 9.51 21.38 -13.48
C LEU A 60 9.53 20.90 -12.01
N ILE A 61 10.17 19.78 -11.72
CA ILE A 61 10.25 19.15 -10.40
C ILE A 61 11.73 18.98 -10.01
N PRO A 62 12.40 20.02 -9.47
CA PRO A 62 13.82 19.97 -9.11
C PRO A 62 14.23 18.79 -8.23
N ASN A 63 13.34 18.38 -7.31
CA ASN A 63 13.56 17.23 -6.41
C ASN A 63 13.38 15.86 -7.08
N TRP A 64 12.97 15.79 -8.35
CA TRP A 64 12.90 14.55 -9.13
C TRP A 64 14.21 13.73 -9.08
N LYS A 65 15.34 14.43 -9.06
CA LYS A 65 16.68 13.80 -8.96
C LYS A 65 16.87 12.95 -7.70
N ASN A 66 16.14 13.26 -6.61
CA ASN A 66 16.27 12.62 -5.31
C ASN A 66 15.54 11.27 -5.22
N ILE A 67 14.66 10.96 -6.17
CA ILE A 67 13.87 9.72 -6.19
C ILE A 67 14.80 8.51 -6.33
N ASP A 68 14.48 7.44 -5.59
CA ASP A 68 15.13 6.14 -5.74
C ASP A 68 15.11 5.69 -7.21
N PRO A 69 16.27 5.36 -7.80
CA PRO A 69 16.32 4.93 -9.19
C PRO A 69 15.38 3.77 -9.53
N ARG A 70 15.08 2.88 -8.59
CA ARG A 70 14.15 1.76 -8.77
C ARG A 70 12.70 2.20 -9.00
N LEU A 71 12.36 3.41 -8.54
CA LEU A 71 11.01 3.97 -8.63
C LEU A 71 10.85 4.97 -9.78
N LYS A 72 11.95 5.50 -10.37
CA LYS A 72 11.89 6.58 -11.38
C LYS A 72 11.14 6.21 -12.65
N ASP A 73 11.26 4.95 -13.10
CA ASP A 73 10.69 4.48 -14.37
C ASP A 73 9.67 3.35 -14.11
N ALA A 74 8.98 3.43 -12.98
CA ALA A 74 8.09 2.37 -12.57
C ALA A 74 6.86 2.23 -13.52
N PRO A 75 6.51 1.00 -13.94
CA PRO A 75 5.51 0.77 -15.01
C PRO A 75 4.09 1.14 -14.63
N TRP A 76 3.81 1.39 -13.35
CA TRP A 76 2.48 1.81 -12.91
C TRP A 76 2.22 3.31 -13.05
N TYR A 77 3.22 4.13 -13.38
CA TYR A 77 3.03 5.56 -13.67
C TYR A 77 3.86 6.08 -14.84
N VAL A 78 4.74 5.25 -15.42
CA VAL A 78 5.44 5.56 -16.68
C VAL A 78 4.84 4.66 -17.77
N VAL A 79 4.04 5.23 -18.65
CA VAL A 79 3.29 4.49 -19.68
C VAL A 79 3.52 5.17 -21.02
N GLY A 80 3.89 4.39 -22.05
CA GLY A 80 4.13 4.90 -23.39
C GLY A 80 5.22 6.00 -23.44
N GLN A 81 6.29 5.85 -22.64
CA GLN A 81 7.38 6.83 -22.48
C GLN A 81 6.95 8.17 -21.86
N GLN A 82 5.78 8.24 -21.27
CA GLN A 82 5.26 9.41 -20.58
C GLN A 82 5.18 9.15 -19.09
N THR A 83 5.62 10.11 -18.29
CA THR A 83 5.53 10.09 -16.83
C THR A 83 4.26 10.79 -16.38
N TYR A 84 3.45 10.13 -15.56
CA TYR A 84 2.14 10.62 -15.12
C TYR A 84 2.10 11.10 -13.67
N GLY A 85 3.18 10.97 -12.92
CA GLY A 85 3.20 11.41 -11.53
C GLY A 85 4.55 11.24 -10.84
N THR A 86 4.58 11.53 -9.55
CA THR A 86 5.75 11.38 -8.69
C THR A 86 5.52 10.27 -7.68
N PRO A 87 6.47 9.33 -7.46
CA PRO A 87 6.35 8.35 -6.39
C PRO A 87 6.32 9.08 -5.03
N TYR A 88 5.46 8.59 -4.15
CA TYR A 88 5.18 9.25 -2.88
C TYR A 88 5.68 8.43 -1.68
N GLN A 89 5.30 7.16 -1.63
CA GLN A 89 5.70 6.18 -0.62
C GLN A 89 5.49 4.78 -1.17
N TRP A 90 6.08 3.79 -0.52
CA TRP A 90 5.90 2.38 -0.89
C TRP A 90 6.09 1.48 0.33
N GLY A 91 5.70 0.22 0.21
CA GLY A 91 5.85 -0.73 1.29
C GLY A 91 5.32 -2.12 0.96
N PRO A 92 5.61 -3.11 1.81
CA PRO A 92 5.08 -4.46 1.69
C PRO A 92 3.67 -4.56 2.24
N ASN A 93 2.89 -5.52 1.72
CA ASN A 93 1.78 -6.10 2.44
C ASN A 93 2.34 -7.12 3.42
N VAL A 94 2.00 -7.00 4.70
CA VAL A 94 2.55 -7.84 5.76
C VAL A 94 1.50 -8.81 6.29
N LEU A 95 1.95 -9.94 6.82
CA LEU A 95 1.11 -10.81 7.64
C LEU A 95 1.12 -10.28 9.08
N MET A 96 0.04 -9.61 9.46
CA MET A 96 -0.20 -9.15 10.83
C MET A 96 -0.79 -10.29 11.67
N TYR A 97 -0.30 -10.48 12.88
CA TYR A 97 -0.73 -11.57 13.76
C TYR A 97 -0.73 -11.18 15.24
N ASN A 98 -1.58 -11.89 16.01
CA ASN A 98 -1.69 -11.72 17.46
C ASN A 98 -0.64 -12.57 18.18
N THR A 99 0.26 -11.92 18.94
CA THR A 99 1.37 -12.58 19.67
C THR A 99 0.90 -13.42 20.87
N ASN A 100 -0.34 -13.28 21.32
CA ASN A 100 -0.89 -14.18 22.33
C ASN A 100 -1.21 -15.55 21.74
N VAL A 101 -1.57 -15.62 20.45
CA VAL A 101 -1.83 -16.86 19.73
C VAL A 101 -0.56 -17.41 19.09
N PHE A 102 0.19 -16.57 18.40
CA PHE A 102 1.43 -16.95 17.72
C PHE A 102 2.64 -16.51 18.56
N LYS A 103 3.12 -17.40 19.41
CA LYS A 103 4.35 -17.13 20.24
C LYS A 103 5.62 -17.05 19.39
N THR A 104 5.61 -17.65 18.22
CA THR A 104 6.62 -17.51 17.15
C THR A 104 5.93 -16.96 15.92
N ALA A 105 6.57 -16.08 15.20
CA ALA A 105 6.03 -15.50 13.97
C ALA A 105 5.61 -16.60 12.98
N PRO A 106 4.41 -16.52 12.40
CA PRO A 106 4.00 -17.45 11.35
C PRO A 106 4.91 -17.29 10.13
N THR A 107 5.35 -18.42 9.57
CA THR A 107 6.33 -18.44 8.47
C THR A 107 5.70 -18.59 7.09
N SER A 108 4.38 -18.68 7.01
CA SER A 108 3.65 -18.89 5.77
C SER A 108 2.30 -18.18 5.77
N TRP A 109 1.89 -17.71 4.61
CA TRP A 109 0.55 -17.19 4.37
C TRP A 109 -0.55 -18.25 4.51
N ASN A 110 -0.21 -19.55 4.64
CA ASN A 110 -1.18 -20.60 4.82
C ASN A 110 -2.13 -20.36 6.00
N VAL A 111 -1.70 -19.60 7.02
CA VAL A 111 -2.54 -19.27 8.19
C VAL A 111 -3.82 -18.50 7.82
N VAL A 112 -3.81 -17.80 6.67
CA VAL A 112 -4.99 -17.10 6.15
C VAL A 112 -5.60 -17.79 4.93
N PHE A 113 -4.85 -18.60 4.17
CA PHE A 113 -5.36 -19.25 2.97
C PHE A 113 -5.90 -20.65 3.20
N ASP A 114 -5.35 -21.43 4.13
CA ASP A 114 -5.69 -22.84 4.32
C ASP A 114 -6.42 -23.08 5.63
N ALA A 115 -7.44 -23.95 5.60
CA ALA A 115 -8.13 -24.38 6.82
C ALA A 115 -7.19 -25.18 7.73
N GLN A 116 -6.95 -24.69 8.94
CA GLN A 116 -6.03 -25.32 9.89
C GLN A 116 -6.33 -24.94 11.34
N ASN A 117 -5.78 -25.71 12.27
CA ASN A 117 -5.69 -25.27 13.66
C ASN A 117 -4.48 -24.36 13.84
N LEU A 118 -4.70 -23.29 14.59
CA LEU A 118 -3.66 -22.34 14.98
C LEU A 118 -2.88 -22.82 16.21
N PRO A 119 -1.76 -22.16 16.60
CA PRO A 119 -0.94 -22.61 17.75
C PRO A 119 -1.68 -22.70 19.09
N ASP A 120 -2.81 -22.03 19.24
CA ASP A 120 -3.68 -22.12 20.42
C ASP A 120 -4.64 -23.33 20.38
N GLY A 121 -4.51 -24.22 19.39
CA GLY A 121 -5.32 -25.41 19.20
C GLY A 121 -6.71 -25.17 18.60
N LYS A 122 -7.07 -23.92 18.31
CA LYS A 122 -8.37 -23.55 17.73
C LYS A 122 -8.27 -23.39 16.21
N PRO A 123 -9.36 -23.66 15.46
CA PRO A 123 -9.37 -23.46 14.02
C PRO A 123 -9.20 -21.98 13.67
N ASN A 124 -8.62 -21.70 12.49
CA ASN A 124 -8.53 -20.34 11.97
C ASN A 124 -9.86 -19.81 11.41
N LYS A 125 -10.85 -20.67 11.22
CA LYS A 125 -12.17 -20.30 10.70
C LYS A 125 -12.83 -19.21 11.56
N GLY A 126 -13.20 -18.09 10.92
CA GLY A 126 -13.81 -16.92 11.57
C GLY A 126 -12.84 -16.10 12.40
N ARG A 127 -11.51 -16.36 12.29
CA ARG A 127 -10.47 -15.69 13.08
C ARG A 127 -9.38 -15.04 12.22
N VAL A 128 -9.54 -15.09 10.91
CA VAL A 128 -8.62 -14.50 9.96
C VAL A 128 -9.33 -13.50 9.06
N GLN A 129 -8.60 -12.54 8.53
CA GLN A 129 -9.11 -11.53 7.62
C GLN A 129 -8.21 -11.40 6.38
N ALA A 130 -8.75 -10.77 5.35
CA ALA A 130 -8.04 -10.42 4.14
C ALA A 130 -8.56 -9.08 3.60
N TYR A 131 -7.76 -8.43 2.75
CA TYR A 131 -8.16 -7.19 2.09
C TYR A 131 -9.26 -7.47 1.03
N ASP A 132 -10.24 -6.58 0.91
CA ASP A 132 -11.35 -6.74 -0.04
C ASP A 132 -11.07 -6.15 -1.43
N GLY A 133 -9.96 -5.42 -1.61
CA GLY A 133 -9.62 -4.81 -2.89
C GLY A 133 -9.23 -5.83 -3.95
N PRO A 134 -9.49 -5.54 -5.25
CA PRO A 134 -9.20 -6.46 -6.36
C PRO A 134 -7.73 -6.88 -6.42
N ILE A 135 -6.83 -6.03 -5.97
CA ILE A 135 -5.38 -6.31 -5.95
C ILE A 135 -5.01 -7.48 -5.03
N TYR A 136 -5.87 -7.86 -4.09
CA TYR A 136 -5.66 -9.04 -3.23
C TYR A 136 -5.57 -10.35 -4.02
N ILE A 137 -6.05 -10.36 -5.27
CA ILE A 137 -5.81 -11.46 -6.22
C ILE A 137 -4.30 -11.72 -6.39
N ALA A 138 -3.47 -10.68 -6.37
CA ALA A 138 -2.03 -10.83 -6.46
C ALA A 138 -1.41 -11.50 -5.23
N ASP A 139 -1.93 -11.26 -4.02
CA ASP A 139 -1.50 -11.95 -2.79
C ASP A 139 -1.77 -13.45 -2.88
N ALA A 140 -2.97 -13.82 -3.33
CA ALA A 140 -3.33 -15.23 -3.56
C ALA A 140 -2.50 -15.87 -4.68
N ALA A 141 -2.19 -15.13 -5.74
CA ALA A 141 -1.32 -15.58 -6.83
C ALA A 141 0.12 -15.80 -6.34
N LEU A 142 0.64 -14.92 -5.48
CA LEU A 142 1.96 -15.08 -4.87
C LEU A 142 2.02 -16.35 -4.01
N TYR A 143 1.00 -16.60 -3.22
CA TYR A 143 0.89 -17.81 -2.41
C TYR A 143 0.89 -19.07 -3.30
N LEU A 144 0.09 -19.09 -4.38
CA LEU A 144 0.07 -20.19 -5.34
C LEU A 144 1.40 -20.34 -6.10
N LYS A 145 2.07 -19.26 -6.46
CA LYS A 145 3.39 -19.30 -7.08
C LYS A 145 4.39 -20.09 -6.24
N ALA A 146 4.33 -19.95 -4.93
CA ALA A 146 5.23 -20.63 -4.00
C ALA A 146 4.77 -22.07 -3.67
N THR A 147 3.45 -22.32 -3.61
CA THR A 147 2.89 -23.60 -3.12
C THR A 147 2.47 -24.55 -4.24
N LYS A 148 2.26 -24.03 -5.45
CA LYS A 148 1.88 -24.80 -6.65
C LYS A 148 2.75 -24.38 -7.86
N PRO A 149 4.07 -24.69 -7.84
CA PRO A 149 4.98 -24.27 -8.89
C PRO A 149 4.61 -24.78 -10.28
N GLU A 150 3.86 -25.89 -10.37
CA GLU A 150 3.33 -26.45 -11.61
C GLU A 150 2.41 -25.48 -12.38
N LEU A 151 1.84 -24.47 -11.70
CA LEU A 151 1.05 -23.42 -12.35
C LEU A 151 1.90 -22.46 -13.19
N GLY A 152 3.22 -22.44 -12.98
CA GLY A 152 4.15 -21.61 -13.76
C GLY A 152 3.94 -20.10 -13.62
N ILE A 153 3.38 -19.61 -12.49
CA ILE A 153 3.15 -18.17 -12.26
C ILE A 153 4.51 -17.47 -12.19
N GLN A 154 4.80 -16.60 -13.14
CA GLN A 154 6.02 -15.79 -13.15
C GLN A 154 5.83 -14.48 -12.36
N SER A 155 4.76 -13.75 -12.65
CA SER A 155 4.36 -12.51 -11.98
C SER A 155 2.99 -12.69 -11.34
N PRO A 156 2.80 -12.33 -10.05
CA PRO A 156 1.48 -12.37 -9.43
C PRO A 156 0.51 -11.32 -10.01
N TYR A 157 1.03 -10.36 -10.76
CA TYR A 157 0.26 -9.28 -11.37
C TYR A 157 -0.12 -9.56 -12.85
N GLU A 158 0.44 -10.63 -13.46
CA GLU A 158 0.22 -10.99 -14.86
C GLU A 158 -0.13 -12.47 -14.94
N LEU A 159 -1.42 -12.78 -14.94
CA LEU A 159 -1.92 -14.15 -14.88
C LEU A 159 -2.55 -14.56 -16.22
N THR A 160 -2.26 -15.77 -16.65
CA THR A 160 -3.06 -16.43 -17.70
C THR A 160 -4.44 -16.77 -17.16
N GLU A 161 -5.40 -17.08 -18.06
CA GLU A 161 -6.76 -17.45 -17.64
C GLU A 161 -6.78 -18.69 -16.73
N THR A 162 -5.91 -19.68 -16.99
CA THR A 162 -5.80 -20.87 -16.15
C THR A 162 -5.26 -20.54 -14.75
N GLN A 163 -4.23 -19.71 -14.67
CA GLN A 163 -3.67 -19.25 -13.40
C GLN A 163 -4.69 -18.42 -12.61
N TYR A 164 -5.39 -17.52 -13.29
CA TYR A 164 -6.45 -16.70 -12.69
C TYR A 164 -7.57 -17.56 -12.11
N LYS A 165 -8.03 -18.60 -12.84
CA LYS A 165 -9.02 -19.55 -12.32
C LYS A 165 -8.52 -20.27 -11.06
N ALA A 166 -7.28 -20.73 -11.05
CA ALA A 166 -6.69 -21.37 -9.87
C ALA A 166 -6.64 -20.42 -8.66
N VAL A 167 -6.32 -19.15 -8.89
CA VAL A 167 -6.35 -18.10 -7.84
C VAL A 167 -7.77 -17.89 -7.30
N LEU A 168 -8.77 -17.80 -8.18
CA LEU A 168 -10.17 -17.66 -7.74
C LEU A 168 -10.66 -18.89 -6.95
N ASP A 169 -10.21 -20.09 -7.31
CA ASP A 169 -10.56 -21.31 -6.59
C ASP A 169 -9.94 -21.32 -5.18
N LEU A 170 -8.69 -20.84 -5.03
CA LEU A 170 -8.07 -20.63 -3.71
C LEU A 170 -8.89 -19.62 -2.88
N LEU A 171 -9.25 -18.47 -3.46
CA LEU A 171 -10.01 -17.44 -2.76
C LEU A 171 -11.42 -17.92 -2.36
N ARG A 172 -12.07 -18.74 -3.20
CA ARG A 172 -13.35 -19.39 -2.84
C ARG A 172 -13.18 -20.37 -1.69
N ALA A 173 -12.08 -21.12 -1.67
CA ALA A 173 -11.78 -22.04 -0.55
C ALA A 173 -11.43 -21.29 0.74
N GLN A 174 -10.81 -20.12 0.64
CA GLN A 174 -10.51 -19.24 1.77
C GLN A 174 -11.76 -18.60 2.38
N GLN A 175 -12.75 -18.22 1.55
CA GLN A 175 -13.91 -17.45 1.97
C GLN A 175 -14.58 -17.95 3.27
N PRO A 176 -14.82 -19.26 3.48
CA PRO A 176 -15.42 -19.75 4.71
C PRO A 176 -14.57 -19.56 5.98
N LEU A 177 -13.28 -19.27 5.83
CA LEU A 177 -12.33 -19.05 6.93
C LEU A 177 -12.37 -17.59 7.40
N ILE A 178 -12.73 -16.68 6.50
CA ILE A 178 -12.63 -15.24 6.70
C ILE A 178 -13.71 -14.75 7.66
N HIS A 179 -13.30 -14.05 8.72
CA HIS A 179 -14.20 -13.31 9.60
C HIS A 179 -14.87 -12.17 8.81
N ARG A 180 -14.04 -11.38 8.11
CA ARG A 180 -14.46 -10.25 7.26
C ARG A 180 -13.36 -9.98 6.23
N TYR A 181 -13.75 -9.65 5.01
CA TYR A 181 -12.87 -8.92 4.11
C TYR A 181 -12.87 -7.46 4.54
N TRP A 182 -11.70 -6.95 4.95
CA TRP A 182 -11.60 -5.58 5.46
C TRP A 182 -11.40 -4.58 4.32
N HIS A 183 -12.09 -3.46 4.41
CA HIS A 183 -11.98 -2.33 3.51
C HIS A 183 -11.38 -1.11 4.22
N ASP A 184 -11.79 -0.89 5.46
CA ASP A 184 -11.37 0.21 6.30
C ASP A 184 -10.38 -0.28 7.37
N THR A 185 -9.24 0.43 7.50
CA THR A 185 -8.18 0.09 8.44
C THR A 185 -8.62 0.16 9.90
N THR A 186 -9.52 1.11 10.23
CA THR A 186 -10.02 1.28 11.60
C THR A 186 -10.94 0.13 11.99
N VAL A 187 -11.74 -0.37 11.06
CA VAL A 187 -12.58 -1.56 11.26
C VAL A 187 -11.70 -2.79 11.46
N GLN A 188 -10.66 -2.99 10.63
CA GLN A 188 -9.72 -4.10 10.81
C GLN A 188 -9.05 -4.06 12.18
N MET A 189 -8.54 -2.91 12.60
CA MET A 189 -7.91 -2.73 13.91
C MET A 189 -8.91 -3.03 15.05
N SER A 190 -10.16 -2.61 14.91
CA SER A 190 -11.22 -2.92 15.87
C SER A 190 -11.50 -4.43 15.97
N ASP A 191 -11.54 -5.13 14.84
CA ASP A 191 -11.78 -6.58 14.79
C ASP A 191 -10.66 -7.36 15.51
N PHE A 192 -9.40 -6.94 15.37
CA PHE A 192 -8.28 -7.51 16.13
C PHE A 192 -8.40 -7.29 17.64
N LYS A 193 -8.94 -6.14 18.05
CA LYS A 193 -9.12 -5.82 19.47
C LYS A 193 -10.33 -6.52 20.09
N ASN A 194 -11.43 -6.67 19.36
CA ASN A 194 -12.74 -6.94 19.94
C ASN A 194 -13.43 -8.19 19.38
N GLU A 195 -13.09 -8.65 18.17
CA GLU A 195 -13.84 -9.71 17.48
C GLU A 195 -13.06 -11.04 17.39
N GLY A 196 -11.90 -11.14 18.06
CA GLY A 196 -11.12 -12.36 18.13
C GLY A 196 -10.36 -12.70 16.84
N VAL A 197 -10.17 -11.75 15.95
CA VAL A 197 -9.29 -11.89 14.77
C VAL A 197 -7.85 -12.00 15.23
N VAL A 198 -7.08 -12.92 14.65
CA VAL A 198 -5.73 -13.24 15.09
C VAL A 198 -4.68 -13.23 13.99
N ALA A 199 -5.07 -13.21 12.72
CA ALA A 199 -4.15 -13.04 11.59
C ALA A 199 -4.86 -12.40 10.38
N SER A 200 -4.13 -11.58 9.63
CA SER A 200 -4.65 -10.90 8.43
C SER A 200 -3.52 -10.40 7.54
N SER A 201 -3.78 -10.27 6.23
CA SER A 201 -3.01 -9.32 5.43
C SER A 201 -3.27 -7.90 5.94
N ALA A 202 -2.24 -7.09 6.01
CA ALA A 202 -2.33 -5.72 6.52
C ALA A 202 -1.24 -4.83 5.89
N TRP A 203 -1.39 -3.53 6.06
CA TRP A 203 -0.31 -2.58 5.84
C TRP A 203 0.45 -2.32 7.15
N PRO A 204 1.69 -1.85 7.12
CA PRO A 204 2.41 -1.45 8.33
C PRO A 204 1.67 -0.43 9.19
N TYR A 205 0.81 0.40 8.59
CA TYR A 205 -0.02 1.39 9.28
C TYR A 205 -0.88 0.77 10.41
N GLN A 206 -1.62 -0.30 10.13
CA GLN A 206 -2.45 -0.96 11.15
C GLN A 206 -1.61 -1.62 12.23
N VAL A 207 -0.48 -2.23 11.82
CA VAL A 207 0.46 -2.85 12.76
C VAL A 207 0.99 -1.80 13.75
N ASN A 208 1.50 -0.69 13.24
CA ASN A 208 2.03 0.40 14.06
C ASN A 208 0.96 1.02 14.96
N GLY A 209 -0.24 1.23 14.43
CA GLY A 209 -1.36 1.74 15.20
C GLY A 209 -1.71 0.85 16.40
N LEU A 210 -1.84 -0.46 16.18
CA LEU A 210 -2.16 -1.42 17.22
C LEU A 210 -1.00 -1.59 18.24
N VAL A 211 0.25 -1.59 17.78
CA VAL A 211 1.43 -1.65 18.66
C VAL A 211 1.51 -0.40 19.54
N ASN A 212 1.25 0.78 19.00
CA ASN A 212 1.21 2.03 19.76
C ASN A 212 0.10 2.03 20.82
N GLU A 213 -1.02 1.36 20.54
CA GLU A 213 -2.09 1.07 21.51
C GLU A 213 -1.76 -0.07 22.47
N LYS A 214 -0.50 -0.58 22.48
CA LYS A 214 -0.04 -1.69 23.31
C LYS A 214 -0.83 -3.00 23.13
N GLN A 215 -1.38 -3.20 21.94
CA GLN A 215 -2.01 -4.47 21.60
C GLN A 215 -0.97 -5.54 21.33
N PRO A 216 -1.25 -6.83 21.60
CA PRO A 216 -0.32 -7.94 21.40
C PRO A 216 -0.22 -8.30 19.90
N ILE A 217 0.28 -7.39 19.10
CA ILE A 217 0.36 -7.50 17.64
C ILE A 217 1.81 -7.43 17.18
N ALA A 218 2.12 -8.21 16.16
CA ALA A 218 3.35 -8.09 15.38
C ALA A 218 3.05 -8.41 13.92
N SER A 219 4.02 -8.20 13.06
CA SER A 219 3.94 -8.59 11.65
C SER A 219 5.20 -9.31 11.18
N THR A 220 5.06 -10.00 10.06
CA THR A 220 6.16 -10.70 9.40
C THR A 220 5.92 -10.72 7.89
N ILE A 221 7.00 -10.92 7.14
CA ILE A 221 6.94 -11.31 5.73
C ILE A 221 7.17 -12.83 5.68
N PRO A 222 6.16 -13.62 5.30
CA PRO A 222 6.30 -15.08 5.21
C PRO A 222 7.31 -15.51 4.13
N LYS A 223 7.67 -16.80 4.15
CA LYS A 223 8.66 -17.39 3.22
C LYS A 223 8.27 -17.30 1.74
N GLU A 224 6.99 -17.22 1.45
CA GLU A 224 6.47 -17.03 0.09
C GLU A 224 6.76 -15.60 -0.43
N GLY A 225 7.21 -14.70 0.43
CA GLY A 225 7.39 -13.29 0.16
C GLY A 225 6.12 -12.48 0.45
N ALA A 226 6.10 -11.26 -0.05
CA ALA A 226 4.96 -10.35 0.04
C ALA A 226 4.75 -9.63 -1.29
N THR A 227 3.51 -9.30 -1.60
CA THR A 227 3.20 -8.25 -2.58
C THR A 227 3.54 -6.90 -1.98
N GLY A 228 3.71 -5.91 -2.83
CA GLY A 228 3.98 -4.54 -2.39
C GLY A 228 3.00 -3.56 -3.02
N TRP A 229 2.99 -2.38 -2.46
CA TRP A 229 2.25 -1.25 -2.97
C TRP A 229 3.20 -0.05 -3.10
N ALA A 230 2.91 0.83 -4.04
CA ALA A 230 3.66 2.06 -4.24
C ALA A 230 2.71 3.15 -4.70
N ASP A 231 2.64 4.22 -3.92
CA ASP A 231 1.73 5.32 -4.18
C ASP A 231 2.38 6.37 -5.08
N THR A 232 1.58 6.93 -5.96
CA THR A 232 2.00 7.95 -6.92
C THR A 232 1.09 9.16 -6.82
N THR A 233 1.66 10.36 -6.68
CA THR A 233 0.93 11.62 -6.79
C THR A 233 0.83 12.03 -8.25
N MET A 234 -0.40 12.17 -8.75
CA MET A 234 -0.69 12.42 -10.16
C MET A 234 -1.54 13.68 -10.36
N LEU A 235 -1.32 14.35 -11.49
CA LEU A 235 -2.01 15.58 -11.89
C LEU A 235 -3.30 15.24 -12.65
N HIS A 236 -4.45 15.78 -12.20
CA HIS A 236 -5.73 15.60 -12.90
C HIS A 236 -5.68 16.24 -14.30
N THR A 237 -6.37 15.62 -15.26
CA THR A 237 -6.42 16.12 -16.65
C THR A 237 -6.97 17.55 -16.72
N ASP A 238 -7.96 17.89 -15.89
CA ASP A 238 -8.61 19.21 -15.84
C ASP A 238 -8.17 20.05 -14.63
N ALA A 239 -6.95 19.81 -14.10
CA ALA A 239 -6.43 20.56 -12.95
C ALA A 239 -6.55 22.08 -13.17
N LYS A 240 -7.14 22.78 -12.20
CA LYS A 240 -7.33 24.24 -12.26
C LYS A 240 -6.12 25.03 -11.74
N HIS A 241 -5.30 24.38 -10.91
CA HIS A 241 -4.15 25.00 -10.24
C HIS A 241 -2.85 24.21 -10.52
N PRO A 242 -2.46 24.00 -11.80
CA PRO A 242 -1.31 23.15 -12.14
C PRO A 242 0.00 23.65 -11.51
N ASN A 243 0.18 24.96 -11.39
CA ASN A 243 1.41 25.52 -10.77
C ASN A 243 1.54 25.10 -9.30
N CYS A 244 0.46 25.15 -8.52
CA CYS A 244 0.47 24.67 -7.13
C CYS A 244 0.61 23.15 -7.06
N ALA A 245 0.04 22.42 -8.02
CA ALA A 245 0.18 20.98 -8.12
C ALA A 245 1.65 20.57 -8.36
N TYR A 246 2.36 21.22 -9.26
CA TYR A 246 3.80 20.98 -9.49
C TYR A 246 4.63 21.32 -8.26
N LYS A 247 4.33 22.44 -7.59
CA LYS A 247 4.99 22.79 -6.33
C LYS A 247 4.76 21.72 -5.25
N TRP A 248 3.55 21.15 -5.17
CA TRP A 248 3.25 20.05 -4.24
C TRP A 248 4.05 18.80 -4.56
N MET A 249 4.10 18.40 -5.83
CA MET A 249 4.90 17.25 -6.27
C MET A 249 6.38 17.43 -5.96
N ASP A 250 6.94 18.63 -6.20
CA ASP A 250 8.33 18.92 -5.88
C ASP A 250 8.59 18.95 -4.37
N TRP A 251 7.75 19.65 -3.63
CA TRP A 251 7.86 19.80 -2.17
C TRP A 251 7.72 18.44 -1.47
N SER A 252 6.81 17.58 -1.91
CA SER A 252 6.61 16.24 -1.35
C SER A 252 7.80 15.30 -1.57
N LEU A 253 8.73 15.62 -2.47
CA LEU A 253 9.99 14.90 -2.70
C LEU A 253 11.17 15.45 -1.88
N GLN A 254 10.96 16.41 -0.99
CA GLN A 254 11.98 16.81 -0.03
C GLN A 254 12.23 15.69 0.98
N PRO A 255 13.49 15.34 1.32
CA PRO A 255 13.80 14.23 2.22
C PRO A 255 13.08 14.31 3.57
N LYS A 256 13.00 15.51 4.17
CA LYS A 256 12.30 15.69 5.44
C LYS A 256 10.80 15.35 5.32
N VAL A 257 10.13 15.84 4.29
CA VAL A 257 8.69 15.61 4.07
C VAL A 257 8.41 14.13 3.83
N GLN A 258 9.22 13.49 2.99
CA GLN A 258 9.14 12.05 2.74
C GLN A 258 9.32 11.23 4.02
N GLY A 259 10.28 11.61 4.85
CA GLY A 259 10.54 10.93 6.10
C GLY A 259 9.41 11.11 7.12
N ASP A 260 8.83 12.29 7.23
CA ASP A 260 7.71 12.56 8.11
C ASP A 260 6.46 11.74 7.71
N VAL A 261 6.19 11.64 6.40
CA VAL A 261 5.09 10.82 5.85
C VAL A 261 5.35 9.34 6.11
N ALA A 262 6.55 8.84 5.78
CA ALA A 262 6.91 7.43 5.95
C ALA A 262 6.87 7.02 7.43
N SER A 263 7.33 7.87 8.33
CA SER A 263 7.25 7.63 9.78
C SER A 263 5.82 7.53 10.28
N TRP A 264 4.94 8.43 9.81
CA TRP A 264 3.55 8.44 10.22
C TRP A 264 2.78 7.21 9.71
N PHE A 265 3.02 6.83 8.47
CA PHE A 265 2.29 5.71 7.83
C PHE A 265 2.93 4.35 8.16
N GLY A 266 4.22 4.28 8.48
CA GLY A 266 4.97 3.03 8.58
C GLY A 266 5.39 2.51 7.20
N SER A 267 5.64 3.40 6.26
CA SER A 267 6.05 3.10 4.89
C SER A 267 7.53 3.35 4.65
N LEU A 268 7.98 3.06 3.43
CA LEU A 268 9.29 3.45 2.92
C LEU A 268 9.17 4.75 2.12
N PRO A 269 10.11 5.68 2.28
CA PRO A 269 10.14 6.90 1.48
C PRO A 269 10.56 6.58 0.04
N ALA A 270 10.01 7.32 -0.92
CA ALA A 270 10.46 7.27 -2.30
C ALA A 270 11.80 8.00 -2.52
N VAL A 271 12.25 8.78 -1.53
CA VAL A 271 13.53 9.50 -1.51
C VAL A 271 14.44 8.90 -0.44
N PRO A 272 15.48 8.13 -0.82
CA PRO A 272 16.35 7.44 0.15
C PRO A 272 17.06 8.34 1.17
N ALA A 273 17.33 9.60 0.80
CA ALA A 273 17.93 10.57 1.71
C ALA A 273 17.07 10.81 2.97
N ALA A 274 15.77 10.59 2.91
CA ALA A 274 14.84 10.70 4.04
C ALA A 274 15.26 9.82 5.23
N CYS A 275 15.84 8.64 4.98
CA CYS A 275 16.31 7.73 6.04
C CYS A 275 17.45 8.33 6.89
N LYS A 276 18.13 9.36 6.39
CA LYS A 276 19.22 10.05 7.10
C LYS A 276 18.84 11.44 7.58
N GLU A 277 17.96 12.12 6.83
CA GLU A 277 17.65 13.53 7.03
C GLU A 277 16.37 13.76 7.85
N SER A 278 15.48 12.77 7.95
CA SER A 278 14.30 12.85 8.81
C SER A 278 14.63 12.40 10.23
N GLU A 279 14.44 13.28 11.20
CA GLU A 279 14.57 12.96 12.63
C GLU A 279 13.47 11.97 13.09
N LEU A 280 12.28 12.06 12.50
CA LEU A 280 11.15 11.21 12.87
C LEU A 280 11.33 9.77 12.37
N LEU A 281 11.74 9.59 11.11
CA LEU A 281 11.93 8.27 10.52
C LEU A 281 13.24 7.63 11.00
N GLY A 282 14.35 8.33 10.80
CA GLY A 282 15.70 7.84 11.11
C GLY A 282 16.09 6.58 10.33
N ALA A 283 17.31 6.14 10.51
CA ALA A 283 17.81 4.92 9.86
C ALA A 283 17.09 3.64 10.34
N GLU A 284 16.67 3.61 11.59
CA GLU A 284 15.96 2.45 12.16
C GLU A 284 14.52 2.36 11.63
N GLY A 285 13.81 3.48 11.41
CA GLY A 285 12.48 3.48 10.79
C GLY A 285 12.52 2.89 9.39
N CYS A 286 13.52 3.24 8.58
CA CYS A 286 13.69 2.65 7.25
C CYS A 286 13.97 1.14 7.28
N LYS A 287 14.68 0.64 8.28
CA LYS A 287 14.90 -0.80 8.45
C LYS A 287 13.65 -1.54 8.94
N THR A 288 12.87 -0.88 9.80
CA THR A 288 11.69 -1.49 10.41
C THR A 288 10.53 -1.58 9.41
N ASN A 289 10.41 -0.58 8.54
CA ASN A 289 9.28 -0.46 7.62
C ASN A 289 9.50 -1.22 6.29
N GLY A 290 10.73 -1.67 6.00
CA GLY A 290 11.05 -2.27 4.72
C GLY A 290 11.91 -3.53 4.74
#